data_d9015f37c4d0e9a67d06569ac575cf32
#
_entry.id   d9015f37c4d0e9a67d06569ac575cf32
#
_cell.length_a   1.000
_cell.length_b   1.000
_cell.length_c   1.000
_cell.angle_alpha   90.00
_cell.angle_beta   90.00
_cell.angle_gamma   90.00
#
_symmetry.space_group_name_H-M   'P 1'
#
loop_
_entity.id
_entity.type
_entity.pdbx_description
1 polymer ?
#
loop_
_entity_poly.entity_id
_entity_poly.type
_entity_poly.pdbx_seq_one_letter_code
_entity_poly.pdbx_strand_id
1 'polypeptide(L)'
;MEKMEKMEKIYPIDIAGIKNLGIKKWMDDYYIPVTGKEYYSIYERVLNAYLSALNTYKSDVVSLIVISNITIPIHVSLYILELLRFIRLKDKGYDYIMGQKKEKIPSDISTYEFTGLSNMNLIGKGISELTPQERAKNILRTIKYNISPRHLINKNFLKNISKPYYFIGDRTQHEVVAFCRENGIAPICLPSMIFAKKGSVEINNDSQYVEMMDYIMIFLDLVRKQHPIIDNSAFELLRKNVEECFRNSLFYFRQNIRVFGKHKPKNLLVTGLGNQIHRLFCSAWRYAGGRVIGFSHGGNYSHCYSPRTPQIELSLVEQLIVTSKGHEEIIKQSAKDFMPDYKM
;
A
#
# COMPACT_ATOMS: atom_id res chain seq x y z
N MET A 1 22.95 29.48 -45.49
CA MET A 1 23.01 28.80 -44.19
C MET A 1 21.56 28.46 -43.78
N GLU A 2 21.09 27.27 -44.12
CA GLU A 2 19.81 26.78 -43.66
C GLU A 2 19.87 26.62 -42.14
N LYS A 3 18.98 27.30 -41.45
CA LYS A 3 18.71 27.00 -40.02
C LYS A 3 18.19 25.58 -39.97
N MET A 4 19.04 24.62 -39.61
CA MET A 4 18.57 23.31 -39.18
C MET A 4 17.59 23.58 -38.03
N GLU A 5 16.28 23.46 -38.28
CA GLU A 5 15.27 23.42 -37.22
C GLU A 5 15.66 22.28 -36.28
N LYS A 6 15.98 22.66 -35.06
CA LYS A 6 16.32 21.70 -34.00
C LYS A 6 15.07 20.83 -33.78
N MET A 7 15.07 19.61 -34.32
CA MET A 7 13.96 18.70 -34.16
C MET A 7 13.64 18.58 -32.65
N GLU A 8 12.44 18.96 -32.32
CA GLU A 8 11.94 19.00 -30.96
C GLU A 8 11.80 17.56 -30.43
N LYS A 9 12.55 17.20 -29.40
CA LYS A 9 12.51 15.89 -28.77
C LYS A 9 11.41 15.87 -27.71
N ILE A 10 10.42 15.02 -27.89
CA ILE A 10 9.28 14.88 -26.97
C ILE A 10 9.22 13.45 -26.45
N TYR A 11 9.10 13.29 -25.14
CA TYR A 11 8.98 11.99 -24.48
C TYR A 11 7.56 11.81 -23.90
N PRO A 12 6.83 10.73 -24.23
CA PRO A 12 5.52 10.44 -23.64
C PRO A 12 5.71 9.78 -22.26
N ILE A 13 5.13 10.36 -21.22
CA ILE A 13 5.22 9.83 -19.86
C ILE A 13 4.05 8.93 -19.46
N ASP A 14 2.97 8.93 -20.24
CA ASP A 14 1.80 8.09 -20.02
C ASP A 14 1.28 7.48 -21.33
N ILE A 15 0.35 6.53 -21.22
CA ILE A 15 -0.25 5.84 -22.37
C ILE A 15 -1.00 6.82 -23.29
N ALA A 16 -1.65 7.84 -22.74
CA ALA A 16 -2.35 8.84 -23.53
C ALA A 16 -1.37 9.71 -24.33
N GLY A 17 -0.22 10.07 -23.73
CA GLY A 17 0.88 10.72 -24.41
C GLY A 17 1.45 9.89 -25.57
N ILE A 18 1.63 8.57 -25.37
CA ILE A 18 2.06 7.65 -26.44
C ILE A 18 1.05 7.65 -27.59
N LYS A 19 -0.26 7.58 -27.30
CA LYS A 19 -1.30 7.63 -28.32
C LYS A 19 -1.28 8.95 -29.10
N ASN A 20 -1.08 10.07 -28.42
CA ASN A 20 -1.04 11.40 -29.04
C ASN A 20 0.22 11.65 -29.84
N LEU A 21 1.38 11.19 -29.37
CA LEU A 21 2.64 11.26 -30.10
C LEU A 21 2.65 10.37 -31.36
N GLY A 22 1.93 9.25 -31.27
CA GLY A 22 1.91 8.18 -32.27
C GLY A 22 2.96 7.10 -31.96
N ILE A 23 2.51 5.86 -31.95
CA ILE A 23 3.37 4.70 -31.58
C ILE A 23 4.61 4.62 -32.48
N LYS A 24 4.48 4.86 -33.79
CA LYS A 24 5.58 4.78 -34.74
C LYS A 24 6.67 5.82 -34.38
N LYS A 25 6.28 7.08 -34.17
CA LYS A 25 7.23 8.16 -33.80
C LYS A 25 7.90 7.88 -32.47
N TRP A 26 7.17 7.32 -31.50
CA TRP A 26 7.74 6.91 -30.22
C TRP A 26 8.74 5.75 -30.37
N MET A 27 8.47 4.77 -31.23
CA MET A 27 9.36 3.63 -31.46
C MET A 27 10.62 4.02 -32.26
N ASP A 28 10.53 4.99 -33.15
CA ASP A 28 11.68 5.48 -33.93
C ASP A 28 12.74 6.17 -33.06
N ASP A 29 12.28 6.87 -32.00
CA ASP A 29 13.12 7.58 -31.04
C ASP A 29 13.18 6.84 -29.68
N TYR A 30 13.09 5.52 -29.69
CA TYR A 30 12.94 4.73 -28.45
C TYR A 30 14.08 4.95 -27.47
N TYR A 31 13.81 5.68 -26.42
CA TYR A 31 14.70 5.92 -25.30
C TYR A 31 14.02 5.49 -23.99
N ILE A 32 14.70 4.62 -23.23
CA ILE A 32 14.24 4.21 -21.90
C ILE A 32 15.09 4.95 -20.88
N PRO A 33 14.57 6.03 -20.26
CA PRO A 33 15.32 6.80 -19.27
C PRO A 33 15.59 6.03 -17.98
N VAL A 34 14.75 5.06 -17.63
CA VAL A 34 14.91 4.20 -16.46
C VAL A 34 14.50 2.77 -16.80
N THR A 35 15.38 1.82 -16.55
CA THR A 35 15.16 0.40 -16.83
C THR A 35 14.43 -0.31 -15.71
N GLY A 36 13.78 -1.45 -16.01
CA GLY A 36 13.17 -2.31 -14.99
C GLY A 36 14.18 -2.83 -13.95
N LYS A 37 15.43 -3.09 -14.35
CA LYS A 37 16.51 -3.48 -13.43
C LYS A 37 16.82 -2.39 -12.42
N GLU A 38 16.89 -1.13 -12.88
CA GLU A 38 17.09 0.02 -11.98
C GLU A 38 15.91 0.18 -11.01
N TYR A 39 14.68 -0.01 -11.50
CA TYR A 39 13.49 -0.01 -10.64
C TYR A 39 13.62 -1.01 -9.49
N TYR A 40 13.90 -2.27 -9.80
CA TYR A 40 14.04 -3.29 -8.77
C TYR A 40 15.17 -3.00 -7.78
N SER A 41 16.31 -2.52 -8.28
CA SER A 41 17.45 -2.15 -7.42
C SER A 41 17.12 -0.97 -6.48
N ILE A 42 16.39 0.03 -6.96
CA ILE A 42 15.95 1.15 -6.12
C ILE A 42 14.94 0.67 -5.09
N TYR A 43 13.93 -0.10 -5.52
CA TYR A 43 12.91 -0.63 -4.62
C TYR A 43 13.51 -1.49 -3.49
N GLU A 44 14.42 -2.38 -3.83
CA GLU A 44 15.10 -3.24 -2.86
C GLU A 44 15.88 -2.43 -1.80
N ARG A 45 16.63 -1.41 -2.24
CA ARG A 45 17.36 -0.51 -1.31
C ARG A 45 16.40 0.26 -0.41
N VAL A 46 15.35 0.84 -0.96
CA VAL A 46 14.35 1.59 -0.19
C VAL A 46 13.63 0.66 0.79
N LEU A 47 13.26 -0.55 0.37
CA LEU A 47 12.64 -1.53 1.25
C LEU A 47 13.57 -1.95 2.40
N ASN A 48 14.85 -2.21 2.08
CA ASN A 48 15.84 -2.55 3.09
C ASN A 48 16.07 -1.41 4.09
N ALA A 49 16.11 -0.15 3.62
CA ALA A 49 16.18 1.02 4.50
C ALA A 49 14.95 1.10 5.43
N TYR A 50 13.74 0.84 4.89
CA TYR A 50 12.49 0.83 5.63
C TYR A 50 12.46 -0.21 6.74
N LEU A 51 12.87 -1.43 6.43
CA LEU A 51 12.92 -2.54 7.40
C LEU A 51 14.06 -2.38 8.40
N SER A 52 15.24 -1.89 7.97
CA SER A 52 16.36 -1.63 8.87
C SER A 52 16.05 -0.55 9.91
N ALA A 53 15.35 0.50 9.50
CA ALA A 53 14.87 1.51 10.44
C ALA A 53 13.91 0.92 11.48
N LEU A 54 13.06 -0.06 11.10
CA LEU A 54 12.14 -0.72 12.02
C LEU A 54 12.86 -1.50 13.12
N ASN A 55 14.00 -2.14 12.82
CA ASN A 55 14.75 -2.94 13.79
C ASN A 55 15.31 -2.11 14.96
N THR A 56 15.32 -0.78 14.85
CA THR A 56 15.75 0.12 15.93
C THR A 56 14.66 0.39 16.99
N TYR A 57 13.42 0.00 16.70
CA TYR A 57 12.27 0.29 17.56
C TYR A 57 11.69 -0.97 18.21
N LYS A 58 11.31 -0.84 19.49
CA LYS A 58 10.71 -1.92 20.28
C LYS A 58 9.21 -1.73 20.55
N SER A 59 8.65 -0.61 20.14
CA SER A 59 7.23 -0.31 20.34
C SER A 59 6.37 -1.19 19.43
N ASP A 60 5.51 -2.03 20.01
CA ASP A 60 4.56 -2.87 19.26
C ASP A 60 3.63 -2.03 18.38
N VAL A 61 3.20 -0.86 18.87
CA VAL A 61 2.29 0.03 18.13
C VAL A 61 2.99 0.61 16.90
N VAL A 62 4.21 1.15 17.08
CA VAL A 62 4.99 1.70 15.96
C VAL A 62 5.28 0.62 14.94
N SER A 63 5.73 -0.56 15.39
CA SER A 63 6.00 -1.70 14.52
C SER A 63 4.78 -2.13 13.70
N LEU A 64 3.61 -2.23 14.31
CA LEU A 64 2.37 -2.59 13.61
C LEU A 64 1.94 -1.52 12.60
N ILE A 65 2.11 -0.24 12.91
CA ILE A 65 1.81 0.85 11.99
C ILE A 65 2.79 0.86 10.83
N VAL A 66 4.09 0.69 11.08
CA VAL A 66 5.12 0.58 10.05
C VAL A 66 4.82 -0.59 9.11
N ILE A 67 4.62 -1.80 9.65
CA ILE A 67 4.27 -2.97 8.87
C ILE A 67 2.98 -2.76 8.06
N SER A 68 1.99 -2.04 8.61
CA SER A 68 0.77 -1.72 7.89
C SER A 68 1.00 -0.80 6.68
N ASN A 69 2.02 0.04 6.75
CA ASN A 69 2.40 0.98 5.71
C ASN A 69 3.52 0.45 4.78
N ILE A 70 3.68 -0.86 4.65
CA ILE A 70 4.71 -1.53 3.83
C ILE A 70 4.64 -1.16 2.33
N THR A 71 3.62 -0.48 1.90
CA THR A 71 3.52 0.07 0.54
C THR A 71 4.27 1.40 0.37
N ILE A 72 4.66 2.08 1.45
CA ILE A 72 5.45 3.33 1.39
C ILE A 72 6.75 3.16 0.59
N PRO A 73 7.56 2.11 0.78
CA PRO A 73 8.74 1.87 -0.05
C PRO A 73 8.48 1.89 -1.54
N ILE A 74 7.31 1.41 -1.98
CA ILE A 74 6.92 1.43 -3.40
C ILE A 74 6.78 2.88 -3.88
N HIS A 75 6.04 3.70 -3.12
CA HIS A 75 5.80 5.09 -3.49
C HIS A 75 7.07 5.93 -3.47
N VAL A 76 7.93 5.73 -2.47
CA VAL A 76 9.24 6.39 -2.38
C VAL A 76 10.12 5.97 -3.56
N SER A 77 10.14 4.69 -3.91
CA SER A 77 10.89 4.18 -5.06
C SER A 77 10.39 4.75 -6.38
N LEU A 78 9.08 4.85 -6.56
CA LEU A 78 8.48 5.47 -7.73
C LEU A 78 8.86 6.96 -7.83
N TYR A 79 8.87 7.67 -6.72
CA TYR A 79 9.32 9.06 -6.69
C TYR A 79 10.78 9.20 -7.14
N ILE A 80 11.69 8.37 -6.61
CA ILE A 80 13.11 8.37 -7.02
C ILE A 80 13.26 8.06 -8.51
N LEU A 81 12.47 7.12 -9.02
CA LEU A 81 12.46 6.77 -10.44
C LEU A 81 12.00 7.93 -11.33
N GLU A 82 10.97 8.63 -10.89
CA GLU A 82 10.45 9.78 -11.62
C GLU A 82 11.46 10.94 -11.62
N LEU A 83 12.14 11.20 -10.50
CA LEU A 83 13.26 12.13 -10.44
C LEU A 83 14.35 11.76 -11.45
N LEU A 84 14.80 10.51 -11.44
CA LEU A 84 15.82 10.01 -12.37
C LEU A 84 15.37 10.15 -13.83
N ARG A 85 14.12 9.80 -14.11
CA ARG A 85 13.54 9.93 -15.46
C ARG A 85 13.61 11.36 -15.95
N PHE A 86 13.13 12.32 -15.16
CA PHE A 86 13.08 13.73 -15.56
C PHE A 86 14.48 14.34 -15.70
N ILE A 87 15.41 14.02 -14.81
CA ILE A 87 16.81 14.48 -14.94
C ILE A 87 17.41 13.98 -16.25
N ARG A 88 17.30 12.68 -16.54
CA ARG A 88 17.86 12.10 -17.76
C ARG A 88 17.21 12.61 -19.05
N LEU A 89 15.91 12.91 -19.01
CA LEU A 89 15.21 13.53 -20.13
C LEU A 89 15.71 14.96 -20.35
N LYS A 90 15.86 15.73 -19.26
CA LYS A 90 16.39 17.10 -19.29
C LYS A 90 17.81 17.15 -19.87
N ASP A 91 18.68 16.26 -19.39
CA ASP A 91 20.09 16.18 -19.86
C ASP A 91 20.19 15.86 -21.35
N LYS A 92 19.21 15.11 -21.89
CA LYS A 92 19.12 14.78 -23.32
C LYS A 92 18.33 15.79 -24.15
N GLY A 93 17.82 16.87 -23.51
CA GLY A 93 17.06 17.94 -24.16
C GLY A 93 15.68 17.53 -24.63
N TYR A 94 15.03 16.61 -23.91
CA TYR A 94 13.64 16.27 -24.16
C TYR A 94 12.68 17.20 -23.41
N ASP A 95 11.57 17.53 -24.06
CA ASP A 95 10.33 17.92 -23.40
C ASP A 95 9.45 16.69 -23.19
N TYR A 96 8.34 16.79 -22.46
CA TYR A 96 7.45 15.66 -22.26
C TYR A 96 6.01 15.95 -22.68
N ILE A 97 5.25 14.89 -22.94
CA ILE A 97 3.81 14.95 -23.18
C ILE A 97 3.10 14.04 -22.18
N MET A 98 2.11 14.61 -21.47
CA MET A 98 1.21 13.92 -20.57
C MET A 98 -0.23 14.13 -21.05
N GLY A 99 -0.92 13.02 -21.34
CA GLY A 99 -2.23 13.11 -22.00
C GLY A 99 -2.14 13.82 -23.33
N GLN A 100 -2.80 14.98 -23.43
CA GLN A 100 -2.79 15.84 -24.63
C GLN A 100 -1.90 17.08 -24.49
N LYS A 101 -1.32 17.30 -23.31
CA LYS A 101 -0.51 18.48 -23.01
C LYS A 101 0.96 18.20 -23.21
N LYS A 102 1.59 19.06 -24.01
CA LYS A 102 3.03 19.13 -24.11
C LYS A 102 3.53 20.12 -23.09
N GLU A 103 4.49 19.73 -22.29
CA GLU A 103 5.04 20.52 -21.20
C GLU A 103 6.58 20.47 -21.24
N LYS A 104 7.19 21.53 -20.76
CA LYS A 104 8.63 21.56 -20.52
C LYS A 104 8.96 20.88 -19.21
N ILE A 105 10.07 20.19 -19.15
CA ILE A 105 10.56 19.65 -17.89
C ILE A 105 10.77 20.81 -16.92
N PRO A 106 10.20 20.73 -15.69
CA PRO A 106 10.36 21.78 -14.69
C PRO A 106 11.81 22.13 -14.44
N SER A 107 12.11 23.40 -14.21
CA SER A 107 13.47 23.86 -13.83
C SER A 107 13.89 23.23 -12.50
N ASP A 108 12.97 23.18 -11.56
CA ASP A 108 13.11 22.51 -10.27
C ASP A 108 12.31 21.19 -10.29
N ILE A 109 13.01 20.10 -10.59
CA ILE A 109 12.44 18.76 -10.66
C ILE A 109 12.16 18.23 -9.24
N SER A 110 12.93 18.66 -8.27
CA SER A 110 12.88 18.14 -6.89
C SER A 110 11.59 18.48 -6.15
N THR A 111 10.94 19.59 -6.52
CA THR A 111 9.68 20.03 -5.91
C THR A 111 8.44 19.60 -6.70
N TYR A 112 8.62 18.92 -7.82
CA TYR A 112 7.50 18.47 -8.63
C TYR A 112 6.69 17.36 -7.92
N GLU A 113 5.40 17.62 -7.73
CA GLU A 113 4.50 16.62 -7.12
C GLU A 113 4.17 15.52 -8.13
N PHE A 114 4.99 14.47 -8.13
CA PHE A 114 4.73 13.30 -8.94
C PHE A 114 3.52 12.50 -8.41
N THR A 115 2.83 11.84 -9.33
CA THR A 115 1.63 11.04 -9.06
C THR A 115 1.86 9.97 -7.99
N GLY A 116 3.10 9.46 -7.87
CA GLY A 116 3.51 8.49 -6.86
C GLY A 116 3.33 8.98 -5.44
N LEU A 117 3.69 10.25 -5.15
CA LEU A 117 3.53 10.83 -3.80
C LEU A 117 2.07 11.10 -3.46
N SER A 118 1.27 11.59 -4.42
CA SER A 118 -0.14 11.89 -4.18
C SER A 118 -0.98 10.66 -3.84
N ASN A 119 -0.52 9.46 -4.22
CA ASN A 119 -1.18 8.19 -3.93
C ASN A 119 -0.69 7.54 -2.63
N MET A 120 0.34 8.08 -1.97
CA MET A 120 0.87 7.52 -0.73
C MET A 120 -0.13 7.59 0.41
N ASN A 121 -0.93 8.65 0.48
CA ASN A 121 -1.87 8.89 1.58
C ASN A 121 -3.31 8.48 1.21
N LEU A 122 -3.53 7.18 0.96
CA LEU A 122 -4.85 6.65 0.64
C LEU A 122 -5.86 6.80 1.80
N ILE A 123 -5.39 6.76 3.05
CA ILE A 123 -6.27 6.90 4.23
C ILE A 123 -6.81 8.31 4.33
N GLY A 124 -5.96 9.32 4.20
CA GLY A 124 -6.38 10.72 4.24
C GLY A 124 -7.42 11.04 3.18
N LYS A 125 -7.19 10.61 1.95
CA LYS A 125 -8.13 10.77 0.84
C LYS A 125 -9.43 9.98 1.07
N GLY A 126 -9.33 8.69 1.38
CA GLY A 126 -10.52 7.83 1.57
C GLY A 126 -11.42 8.25 2.72
N ILE A 127 -10.88 8.83 3.81
CA ILE A 127 -11.67 9.30 4.95
C ILE A 127 -12.29 10.67 4.68
N SER A 128 -11.57 11.57 4.01
CA SER A 128 -12.05 12.92 3.70
C SER A 128 -13.11 12.97 2.60
N GLU A 129 -13.04 12.01 1.67
CA GLU A 129 -13.90 12.00 0.46
C GLU A 129 -15.26 11.32 0.68
N LEU A 130 -15.40 10.45 1.69
CA LEU A 130 -16.68 9.79 1.96
C LEU A 130 -17.68 10.78 2.57
N THR A 131 -18.67 11.15 1.78
CA THR A 131 -19.82 11.90 2.28
C THR A 131 -20.61 11.11 3.33
N PRO A 132 -21.36 11.77 4.23
CA PRO A 132 -22.23 11.07 5.18
C PRO A 132 -23.19 10.09 4.50
N GLN A 133 -23.67 10.42 3.30
CA GLN A 133 -24.55 9.55 2.50
C GLN A 133 -23.83 8.30 2.01
N GLU A 134 -22.59 8.41 1.55
CA GLU A 134 -21.80 7.25 1.12
C GLU A 134 -21.45 6.33 2.29
N ARG A 135 -21.15 6.89 3.46
CA ARG A 135 -20.96 6.12 4.70
C ARG A 135 -22.23 5.35 5.07
N ALA A 136 -23.38 6.03 5.09
CA ALA A 136 -24.67 5.40 5.35
C ALA A 136 -24.98 4.29 4.34
N LYS A 137 -24.72 4.53 3.05
CA LYS A 137 -24.90 3.56 1.97
C LYS A 137 -24.01 2.32 2.16
N ASN A 138 -22.75 2.51 2.57
CA ASN A 138 -21.82 1.40 2.83
C ASN A 138 -22.24 0.59 4.06
N ILE A 139 -22.70 1.24 5.12
CA ILE A 139 -23.27 0.59 6.31
C ILE A 139 -24.51 -0.23 5.93
N LEU A 140 -25.46 0.37 5.21
CA LEU A 140 -26.68 -0.31 4.76
C LEU A 140 -26.38 -1.50 3.85
N ARG A 141 -25.41 -1.38 2.94
CA ARG A 141 -24.94 -2.51 2.11
C ARG A 141 -24.40 -3.65 2.97
N THR A 142 -23.60 -3.34 3.98
CA THR A 142 -23.03 -4.35 4.89
C THR A 142 -24.12 -5.00 5.73
N ILE A 143 -25.07 -4.23 6.24
CA ILE A 143 -26.24 -4.75 6.97
C ILE A 143 -27.05 -5.65 6.05
N LYS A 144 -27.47 -5.18 4.89
CA LYS A 144 -28.22 -5.96 3.89
C LYS A 144 -27.53 -7.26 3.53
N TYR A 145 -26.21 -7.23 3.46
CA TYR A 145 -25.41 -8.39 3.16
C TYR A 145 -25.43 -9.42 4.30
N ASN A 146 -25.30 -8.99 5.54
CA ASN A 146 -25.30 -9.86 6.72
C ASN A 146 -26.69 -10.45 7.04
N ILE A 147 -27.78 -9.76 6.69
CA ILE A 147 -29.17 -10.24 6.85
C ILE A 147 -29.71 -10.93 5.60
N SER A 148 -28.93 -11.13 4.57
CA SER A 148 -29.37 -11.84 3.36
C SER A 148 -29.88 -13.26 3.73
N PRO A 149 -31.05 -13.71 3.20
CA PRO A 149 -31.59 -15.04 3.48
C PRO A 149 -30.59 -16.17 3.22
N ARG A 150 -29.70 -16.01 2.24
CA ARG A 150 -28.60 -16.96 1.95
C ARG A 150 -27.64 -17.15 3.11
N HIS A 151 -27.56 -16.17 4.03
CA HIS A 151 -26.73 -16.21 5.23
C HIS A 151 -27.49 -16.78 6.42
N LEU A 152 -28.73 -16.35 6.61
CA LEU A 152 -29.59 -16.75 7.76
C LEU A 152 -30.00 -18.22 7.68
N ILE A 153 -30.12 -18.76 6.44
CA ILE A 153 -30.52 -20.17 6.20
C ILE A 153 -29.31 -21.12 6.33
N ASN A 154 -28.10 -20.60 6.42
CA ASN A 154 -26.94 -21.46 6.60
C ASN A 154 -26.94 -22.02 8.04
N LYS A 155 -27.18 -23.35 8.17
CA LYS A 155 -27.18 -24.08 9.47
C LYS A 155 -25.89 -23.83 10.29
N ASN A 156 -24.82 -23.41 9.65
CA ASN A 156 -23.55 -23.06 10.28
C ASN A 156 -23.55 -21.68 10.95
N PHE A 157 -24.49 -20.79 10.63
CA PHE A 157 -24.62 -19.49 11.28
C PHE A 157 -24.82 -19.62 12.79
N LEU A 158 -25.68 -20.56 13.21
CA LEU A 158 -25.95 -20.84 14.65
C LEU A 158 -24.71 -21.42 15.36
N LYS A 159 -23.90 -22.24 14.67
CA LYS A 159 -22.62 -22.75 15.21
C LYS A 159 -21.57 -21.65 15.39
N ASN A 160 -21.62 -20.59 14.60
CA ASN A 160 -20.65 -19.49 14.66
C ASN A 160 -20.95 -18.44 15.72
N ILE A 161 -22.13 -18.48 16.38
CA ILE A 161 -22.46 -17.56 17.49
C ILE A 161 -21.45 -17.73 18.64
N SER A 162 -20.95 -18.94 18.88
CA SER A 162 -19.98 -19.24 19.94
C SER A 162 -18.52 -18.91 19.54
N LYS A 163 -18.19 -18.89 18.24
CA LYS A 163 -16.86 -18.57 17.69
C LYS A 163 -17.02 -17.71 16.44
N PRO A 164 -17.35 -16.43 16.57
CA PRO A 164 -17.62 -15.60 15.41
C PRO A 164 -16.35 -15.38 14.58
N TYR A 165 -16.49 -15.60 13.28
CA TYR A 165 -15.54 -15.15 12.27
C TYR A 165 -16.03 -13.83 11.72
N TYR A 166 -15.15 -12.88 11.61
CA TYR A 166 -15.40 -11.60 10.97
C TYR A 166 -14.69 -11.55 9.62
N PHE A 167 -15.13 -10.70 8.72
CA PHE A 167 -14.58 -10.60 7.38
C PHE A 167 -14.48 -9.16 6.91
N ILE A 168 -13.35 -8.82 6.29
CA ILE A 168 -13.14 -7.58 5.54
C ILE A 168 -12.58 -7.89 4.14
N GLY A 169 -12.98 -7.11 3.15
CA GLY A 169 -12.50 -7.24 1.78
C GLY A 169 -13.53 -7.80 0.81
N ASP A 170 -13.05 -8.43 -0.26
CA ASP A 170 -13.88 -9.03 -1.30
C ASP A 170 -14.24 -10.49 -0.97
N ARG A 171 -15.47 -10.68 -0.58
CA ARG A 171 -16.03 -11.98 -0.19
C ARG A 171 -16.42 -12.85 -1.38
N THR A 172 -16.43 -12.33 -2.58
CA THR A 172 -16.76 -13.11 -3.78
C THR A 172 -15.58 -13.93 -4.29
N GLN A 173 -14.39 -13.76 -3.71
CA GLN A 173 -13.22 -14.55 -4.07
C GLN A 173 -13.47 -16.04 -3.83
N HIS A 174 -13.11 -16.87 -4.80
CA HIS A 174 -13.35 -18.31 -4.79
C HIS A 174 -12.73 -18.99 -3.56
N GLU A 175 -11.53 -18.59 -3.17
CA GLU A 175 -10.79 -19.10 -2.04
C GLU A 175 -11.53 -18.87 -0.71
N VAL A 176 -12.10 -17.68 -0.55
CA VAL A 176 -12.91 -17.35 0.64
C VAL A 176 -14.16 -18.21 0.68
N VAL A 177 -14.85 -18.34 -0.45
CA VAL A 177 -16.07 -19.14 -0.56
C VAL A 177 -15.79 -20.61 -0.27
N ALA A 178 -14.72 -21.17 -0.85
CA ALA A 178 -14.30 -22.55 -0.64
C ALA A 178 -13.93 -22.79 0.82
N PHE A 179 -13.06 -21.97 1.38
CA PHE A 179 -12.64 -22.07 2.78
C PHE A 179 -13.83 -22.00 3.76
N CYS A 180 -14.71 -21.04 3.56
CA CYS A 180 -15.90 -20.90 4.43
C CYS A 180 -16.83 -22.10 4.34
N ARG A 181 -17.03 -22.65 3.13
CA ARG A 181 -17.88 -23.84 2.90
C ARG A 181 -17.28 -25.09 3.53
N GLU A 182 -16.00 -25.35 3.30
CA GLU A 182 -15.30 -26.53 3.79
C GLU A 182 -15.20 -26.54 5.32
N ASN A 183 -15.01 -25.40 5.94
CA ASN A 183 -14.91 -25.26 7.39
C ASN A 183 -16.25 -24.95 8.07
N GLY A 184 -17.35 -24.89 7.33
CA GLY A 184 -18.68 -24.58 7.89
C GLY A 184 -18.76 -23.20 8.52
N ILE A 185 -18.04 -22.20 7.96
CA ILE A 185 -17.95 -20.84 8.49
C ILE A 185 -18.91 -19.91 7.75
N ALA A 186 -19.63 -19.08 8.50
CA ALA A 186 -20.46 -17.98 7.97
C ALA A 186 -19.99 -16.65 8.58
N PRO A 187 -18.97 -15.98 7.99
CA PRO A 187 -18.37 -14.82 8.61
C PRO A 187 -19.28 -13.59 8.58
N ILE A 188 -19.20 -12.78 9.63
CA ILE A 188 -19.85 -11.48 9.73
C ILE A 188 -18.99 -10.47 8.97
N CYS A 189 -19.55 -9.88 7.92
CA CYS A 189 -18.84 -8.84 7.17
C CYS A 189 -18.79 -7.54 7.95
N LEU A 190 -17.60 -6.96 8.02
CA LEU A 190 -17.34 -5.66 8.61
C LEU A 190 -16.93 -4.68 7.50
N PRO A 191 -17.45 -3.46 7.49
CA PRO A 191 -16.91 -2.42 6.63
C PRO A 191 -15.61 -1.91 7.24
N SER A 192 -14.49 -2.06 6.53
CA SER A 192 -13.17 -1.66 7.01
C SER A 192 -13.06 -0.17 7.38
N MET A 193 -13.93 0.67 6.82
CA MET A 193 -13.95 2.12 7.08
C MET A 193 -15.06 2.58 8.06
N ILE A 194 -15.81 1.69 8.67
CA ILE A 194 -16.95 2.09 9.54
C ILE A 194 -16.51 2.93 10.74
N PHE A 195 -15.29 2.74 11.17
CA PHE A 195 -14.74 3.39 12.36
C PHE A 195 -13.90 4.64 12.03
N ALA A 196 -13.73 4.94 10.76
CA ALA A 196 -12.97 6.11 10.33
C ALA A 196 -13.85 7.37 10.52
N LYS A 197 -13.62 8.08 11.61
CA LYS A 197 -14.18 9.42 11.80
C LYS A 197 -13.15 10.46 11.36
N LYS A 198 -13.62 11.54 10.72
CA LYS A 198 -12.79 12.72 10.50
C LYS A 198 -12.47 13.32 11.87
N GLY A 199 -11.21 13.50 12.18
CA GLY A 199 -10.76 14.13 13.40
C GLY A 199 -9.26 14.36 13.32
N SER A 200 -8.80 15.42 13.95
CA SER A 200 -7.39 15.63 14.20
C SER A 200 -7.02 14.96 15.53
N VAL A 201 -5.93 14.23 15.56
CA VAL A 201 -5.30 13.87 16.83
C VAL A 201 -4.52 15.10 17.27
N GLU A 202 -4.78 15.61 18.48
CA GLU A 202 -3.82 16.48 19.17
C GLU A 202 -2.60 15.62 19.48
N ILE A 203 -1.53 15.83 18.71
CA ILE A 203 -0.39 14.90 18.65
C ILE A 203 0.80 15.48 19.43
N ASN A 204 0.71 16.73 19.88
CA ASN A 204 1.87 17.53 20.30
C ASN A 204 2.70 16.98 21.47
N ASN A 205 2.25 15.95 22.22
CA ASN A 205 3.03 15.33 23.30
C ASN A 205 2.85 13.80 23.37
N ASP A 206 2.61 13.18 22.23
CA ASP A 206 2.34 11.74 22.15
C ASP A 206 3.63 10.97 21.91
N SER A 207 4.05 10.15 22.85
CA SER A 207 5.29 9.35 22.76
C SER A 207 5.32 8.45 21.52
N GLN A 208 4.19 7.84 21.14
CA GLN A 208 4.11 7.00 19.95
C GLN A 208 4.27 7.80 18.66
N TYR A 209 3.78 9.04 18.65
CA TYR A 209 4.00 9.94 17.51
C TYR A 209 5.46 10.36 17.41
N VAL A 210 6.10 10.70 18.53
CA VAL A 210 7.53 11.05 18.55
C VAL A 210 8.37 9.88 18.04
N GLU A 211 8.18 8.67 18.57
CA GLU A 211 8.88 7.48 18.11
C GLU A 211 8.66 7.22 16.61
N MET A 212 7.46 7.47 16.12
CA MET A 212 7.13 7.30 14.72
C MET A 212 7.82 8.34 13.84
N MET A 213 7.95 9.61 14.32
CA MET A 213 8.70 10.64 13.62
C MET A 213 10.19 10.31 13.56
N ASP A 214 10.77 9.84 14.65
CA ASP A 214 12.16 9.38 14.68
C ASP A 214 12.39 8.23 13.69
N TYR A 215 11.47 7.26 13.65
CA TYR A 215 11.50 6.21 12.64
C TYR A 215 11.53 6.76 11.21
N ILE A 216 10.65 7.70 10.90
CA ILE A 216 10.57 8.30 9.55
C ILE A 216 11.89 8.99 9.19
N MET A 217 12.46 9.72 10.12
CA MET A 217 13.74 10.41 9.88
C MET A 217 14.86 9.41 9.60
N ILE A 218 15.01 8.36 10.42
CA ILE A 218 16.01 7.31 10.19
C ILE A 218 15.81 6.65 8.83
N PHE A 219 14.58 6.29 8.49
CA PHE A 219 14.25 5.68 7.20
C PHE A 219 14.65 6.58 6.03
N LEU A 220 14.22 7.83 6.03
CA LEU A 220 14.49 8.77 4.94
C LEU A 220 15.97 9.15 4.83
N ASP A 221 16.68 9.25 5.96
CA ASP A 221 18.13 9.46 5.97
C ASP A 221 18.90 8.29 5.35
N LEU A 222 18.47 7.04 5.63
CA LEU A 222 19.03 5.85 4.99
C LEU A 222 18.76 5.85 3.48
N VAL A 223 17.55 6.23 3.06
CA VAL A 223 17.21 6.35 1.63
C VAL A 223 18.06 7.41 0.96
N ARG A 224 18.19 8.59 1.56
CA ARG A 224 18.98 9.70 1.02
C ARG A 224 20.45 9.35 0.88
N LYS A 225 21.04 8.65 1.85
CA LYS A 225 22.43 8.16 1.77
C LYS A 225 22.65 7.23 0.58
N GLN A 226 21.66 6.42 0.25
CA GLN A 226 21.75 5.48 -0.87
C GLN A 226 21.37 6.11 -2.23
N HIS A 227 20.66 7.22 -2.20
CA HIS A 227 20.18 7.93 -3.39
C HIS A 227 20.52 9.43 -3.34
N PRO A 228 21.78 9.83 -3.67
CA PRO A 228 22.23 11.23 -3.58
C PRO A 228 21.46 12.21 -4.46
N ILE A 229 20.64 11.69 -5.39
CA ILE A 229 19.74 12.49 -6.23
C ILE A 229 18.65 13.19 -5.40
N ILE A 230 18.40 12.73 -4.18
CA ILE A 230 17.44 13.34 -3.23
C ILE A 230 18.15 14.53 -2.56
N ASP A 231 17.96 15.70 -3.13
CA ASP A 231 18.42 16.96 -2.55
C ASP A 231 17.56 17.38 -1.35
N ASN A 232 17.81 18.54 -0.77
CA ASN A 232 17.07 19.02 0.39
C ASN A 232 15.58 19.23 0.09
N SER A 233 15.24 19.74 -1.08
CA SER A 233 13.84 20.00 -1.46
C SER A 233 13.06 18.70 -1.66
N ALA A 234 13.66 17.73 -2.36
CA ALA A 234 13.09 16.39 -2.53
C ALA A 234 12.93 15.66 -1.19
N PHE A 235 13.91 15.80 -0.29
CA PHE A 235 13.87 15.22 1.04
C PHE A 235 12.71 15.77 1.86
N GLU A 236 12.54 17.09 1.91
CA GLU A 236 11.44 17.73 2.66
C GLU A 236 10.06 17.37 2.07
N LEU A 237 9.95 17.25 0.75
CA LEU A 237 8.72 16.81 0.11
C LEU A 237 8.38 15.37 0.47
N LEU A 238 9.35 14.46 0.43
CA LEU A 238 9.19 13.07 0.87
C LEU A 238 8.80 13.01 2.35
N ARG A 239 9.52 13.72 3.21
CA ARG A 239 9.27 13.78 4.65
C ARG A 239 7.84 14.17 4.95
N LYS A 240 7.37 15.29 4.37
CA LYS A 240 6.00 15.78 4.55
C LYS A 240 4.94 14.73 4.17
N ASN A 241 5.11 14.07 3.02
CA ASN A 241 4.14 13.08 2.54
C ASN A 241 4.15 11.81 3.40
N VAL A 242 5.32 11.31 3.77
CA VAL A 242 5.47 10.12 4.62
C VAL A 242 4.92 10.41 6.02
N GLU A 243 5.26 11.56 6.61
CA GLU A 243 4.76 11.99 7.92
C GLU A 243 3.22 12.08 7.94
N GLU A 244 2.61 12.69 6.92
CA GLU A 244 1.16 12.78 6.81
C GLU A 244 0.51 11.38 6.73
N CYS A 245 1.09 10.48 5.94
CA CYS A 245 0.64 9.11 5.82
C CYS A 245 0.65 8.38 7.16
N PHE A 246 1.75 8.48 7.91
CA PHE A 246 1.88 7.84 9.22
C PHE A 246 0.99 8.47 10.27
N ARG A 247 0.82 9.78 10.27
CA ARG A 247 -0.11 10.50 11.17
C ARG A 247 -1.54 10.00 10.99
N ASN A 248 -2.00 9.90 9.74
CA ASN A 248 -3.32 9.37 9.43
C ASN A 248 -3.45 7.89 9.82
N SER A 249 -2.38 7.11 9.64
CA SER A 249 -2.33 5.70 10.02
C SER A 249 -2.45 5.51 11.52
N LEU A 250 -1.73 6.29 12.33
CA LEU A 250 -1.81 6.25 13.80
C LEU A 250 -3.21 6.61 14.28
N PHE A 251 -3.80 7.65 13.68
CA PHE A 251 -5.16 8.06 14.02
C PHE A 251 -6.18 6.94 13.74
N TYR A 252 -6.14 6.35 12.54
CA TYR A 252 -7.03 5.28 12.14
C TYR A 252 -6.84 4.01 13.00
N PHE A 253 -5.59 3.65 13.26
CA PHE A 253 -5.24 2.53 14.14
C PHE A 253 -5.83 2.69 15.54
N ARG A 254 -5.67 3.86 16.15
CA ARG A 254 -6.22 4.16 17.49
C ARG A 254 -7.73 4.15 17.54
N GLN A 255 -8.39 4.63 16.50
CA GLN A 255 -9.85 4.55 16.42
C GLN A 255 -10.32 3.10 16.42
N ASN A 256 -9.66 2.23 15.64
CA ASN A 256 -10.00 0.81 15.60
C ASN A 256 -9.75 0.11 16.95
N ILE A 257 -8.63 0.40 17.61
CA ILE A 257 -8.34 -0.16 18.95
C ILE A 257 -9.42 0.20 19.96
N ARG A 258 -9.88 1.45 19.98
CA ARG A 258 -10.96 1.89 20.88
C ARG A 258 -12.25 1.07 20.72
N VAL A 259 -12.52 0.61 19.52
CA VAL A 259 -13.68 -0.25 19.23
C VAL A 259 -13.38 -1.71 19.58
N PHE A 260 -12.25 -2.24 19.14
CA PHE A 260 -11.91 -3.65 19.32
C PHE A 260 -11.63 -4.02 20.78
N GLY A 261 -10.99 -3.10 21.53
CA GLY A 261 -10.71 -3.31 22.96
C GLY A 261 -11.94 -3.58 23.84
N LYS A 262 -13.13 -3.17 23.35
CA LYS A 262 -14.41 -3.45 24.03
C LYS A 262 -14.98 -4.85 23.74
N HIS A 263 -14.54 -5.51 22.68
CA HIS A 263 -15.23 -6.69 22.13
C HIS A 263 -14.34 -7.93 21.97
N LYS A 264 -13.17 -8.00 22.58
CA LYS A 264 -12.21 -9.14 22.50
C LYS A 264 -12.26 -9.84 21.13
N PRO A 265 -11.66 -9.28 20.10
CA PRO A 265 -11.76 -9.78 18.74
C PRO A 265 -11.22 -11.22 18.65
N LYS A 266 -11.85 -12.09 17.83
CA LYS A 266 -11.43 -13.49 17.66
C LYS A 266 -10.76 -13.68 16.30
N ASN A 267 -11.49 -14.25 15.34
CA ASN A 267 -10.93 -14.56 14.02
C ASN A 267 -11.38 -13.52 12.99
N LEU A 268 -10.45 -12.94 12.28
CA LEU A 268 -10.68 -12.06 11.13
C LEU A 268 -10.21 -12.76 9.86
N LEU A 269 -11.09 -12.89 8.91
CA LEU A 269 -10.79 -13.28 7.54
C LEU A 269 -10.57 -12.01 6.72
N VAL A 270 -9.50 -11.94 5.94
CA VAL A 270 -9.18 -10.74 5.17
C VAL A 270 -8.73 -11.07 3.75
N THR A 271 -9.24 -10.31 2.79
CA THR A 271 -8.71 -10.25 1.43
C THR A 271 -8.16 -8.86 1.13
N GLY A 272 -7.34 -8.74 0.09
CA GLY A 272 -6.82 -7.44 -0.33
C GLY A 272 -5.84 -6.80 0.66
N LEU A 273 -4.90 -7.59 1.18
CA LEU A 273 -3.81 -7.12 2.06
C LEU A 273 -2.86 -6.10 1.38
N GLY A 274 -2.99 -5.86 0.08
CA GLY A 274 -2.37 -4.71 -0.59
C GLY A 274 -2.98 -3.36 -0.24
N ASN A 275 -4.18 -3.34 0.37
CA ASN A 275 -4.87 -2.12 0.77
C ASN A 275 -4.42 -1.68 2.17
N GLN A 276 -3.91 -0.46 2.28
CA GLN A 276 -3.41 0.14 3.53
C GLN A 276 -4.48 0.14 4.65
N ILE A 277 -5.74 0.44 4.32
CA ILE A 277 -6.83 0.47 5.29
C ILE A 277 -7.07 -0.91 5.88
N HIS A 278 -7.10 -1.96 5.03
CA HIS A 278 -7.24 -3.34 5.48
C HIS A 278 -6.07 -3.75 6.38
N ARG A 279 -4.85 -3.36 6.03
CA ARG A 279 -3.65 -3.65 6.83
C ARG A 279 -3.71 -3.02 8.21
N LEU A 280 -4.07 -1.74 8.30
CA LEU A 280 -4.22 -1.04 9.58
C LEU A 280 -5.36 -1.62 10.43
N PHE A 281 -6.44 -2.05 9.78
CA PHE A 281 -7.52 -2.76 10.45
C PHE A 281 -7.02 -4.09 11.04
N CYS A 282 -6.27 -4.88 10.27
CA CYS A 282 -5.64 -6.13 10.73
C CYS A 282 -4.68 -5.89 11.89
N SER A 283 -3.82 -4.88 11.80
CA SER A 283 -2.89 -4.51 12.87
C SER A 283 -3.59 -4.15 14.16
N ALA A 284 -4.65 -3.34 14.09
CA ALA A 284 -5.46 -2.98 15.26
C ALA A 284 -6.20 -4.20 15.83
N TRP A 285 -6.65 -5.12 14.96
CA TRP A 285 -7.29 -6.37 15.36
C TRP A 285 -6.32 -7.28 16.12
N ARG A 286 -5.10 -7.46 15.62
CA ARG A 286 -4.04 -8.22 16.28
C ARG A 286 -3.62 -7.60 17.60
N TYR A 287 -3.43 -6.28 17.63
CA TYR A 287 -3.09 -5.55 18.86
C TYR A 287 -4.14 -5.74 19.96
N ALA A 288 -5.41 -5.85 19.57
CA ALA A 288 -6.52 -6.16 20.49
C ALA A 288 -6.63 -7.66 20.87
N GLY A 289 -5.67 -8.51 20.44
CA GLY A 289 -5.62 -9.94 20.75
C GLY A 289 -6.42 -10.84 19.80
N GLY A 290 -6.83 -10.32 18.64
CA GLY A 290 -7.51 -11.11 17.61
C GLY A 290 -6.54 -11.81 16.66
N ARG A 291 -7.00 -12.88 16.01
CA ARG A 291 -6.27 -13.64 14.98
C ARG A 291 -6.68 -13.18 13.59
N VAL A 292 -5.72 -13.07 12.68
CA VAL A 292 -5.95 -12.69 11.28
C VAL A 292 -5.60 -13.85 10.35
N ILE A 293 -6.54 -14.22 9.49
CA ILE A 293 -6.39 -15.23 8.45
C ILE A 293 -6.50 -14.52 7.11
N GLY A 294 -5.40 -14.47 6.36
CA GLY A 294 -5.33 -13.84 5.05
C GLY A 294 -5.68 -14.80 3.93
N PHE A 295 -6.22 -14.26 2.85
CA PHE A 295 -6.37 -14.96 1.59
C PHE A 295 -5.45 -14.31 0.57
N SER A 296 -4.72 -15.15 -0.15
CA SER A 296 -3.85 -14.71 -1.22
C SER A 296 -4.62 -13.86 -2.23
N HIS A 297 -3.96 -12.83 -2.69
CA HIS A 297 -4.56 -11.86 -3.61
C HIS A 297 -4.53 -12.39 -5.04
N GLY A 298 -5.10 -13.49 -5.37
CA GLY A 298 -5.19 -14.10 -6.71
C GLY A 298 -4.54 -13.32 -7.87
N GLY A 299 -4.25 -13.92 -8.98
CA GLY A 299 -3.62 -13.27 -10.13
C GLY A 299 -2.09 -13.30 -10.08
N ASN A 300 -1.43 -12.25 -10.56
CA ASN A 300 0.02 -12.23 -10.81
C ASN A 300 0.92 -12.46 -9.58
N TYR A 301 0.42 -12.19 -8.37
CA TYR A 301 1.22 -12.38 -7.15
C TYR A 301 1.51 -13.85 -6.85
N SER A 302 0.60 -14.75 -7.22
CA SER A 302 0.76 -16.19 -7.00
C SER A 302 1.83 -16.85 -7.88
N HIS A 303 2.33 -16.13 -8.88
CA HIS A 303 3.30 -16.65 -9.85
C HIS A 303 4.64 -15.90 -9.84
N CYS A 304 4.77 -14.87 -8.99
CA CYS A 304 5.95 -14.03 -8.98
C CYS A 304 6.77 -14.24 -7.71
N TYR A 305 7.98 -14.76 -7.87
CA TYR A 305 9.01 -14.68 -6.86
C TYR A 305 9.45 -13.21 -6.72
N SER A 306 9.15 -12.58 -5.62
CA SER A 306 9.52 -11.19 -5.37
C SER A 306 9.56 -10.87 -3.87
N PRO A 307 10.39 -9.92 -3.42
CA PRO A 307 10.42 -9.49 -2.03
C PRO A 307 9.11 -8.86 -1.56
N ARG A 308 8.36 -8.30 -2.48
CA ARG A 308 7.10 -7.59 -2.20
C ARG A 308 5.99 -8.53 -1.71
N THR A 309 5.88 -9.69 -2.31
CA THR A 309 4.76 -10.62 -2.05
C THR A 309 4.70 -11.07 -0.59
N PRO A 310 5.77 -11.65 0.00
CA PRO A 310 5.71 -12.09 1.39
C PRO A 310 5.55 -10.90 2.36
N GLN A 311 6.16 -9.75 2.08
CA GLN A 311 6.02 -8.55 2.90
C GLN A 311 4.57 -8.06 2.99
N ILE A 312 3.84 -8.13 1.89
CA ILE A 312 2.44 -7.70 1.84
C ILE A 312 1.52 -8.77 2.42
N GLU A 313 1.68 -10.02 2.02
CA GLU A 313 0.70 -11.08 2.33
C GLU A 313 0.92 -11.74 3.69
N LEU A 314 2.18 -11.89 4.16
CA LEU A 314 2.47 -12.62 5.40
C LEU A 314 2.60 -11.72 6.63
N SER A 315 3.07 -10.49 6.49
CA SER A 315 3.50 -9.68 7.64
C SER A 315 2.42 -9.41 8.71
N LEU A 316 1.15 -9.51 8.38
CA LEU A 316 0.01 -9.21 9.27
C LEU A 316 -0.92 -10.38 9.54
N VAL A 317 -0.62 -11.57 9.05
CA VAL A 317 -1.48 -12.75 9.20
C VAL A 317 -0.79 -13.84 10.02
N GLU A 318 -1.54 -14.60 10.79
CA GLU A 318 -1.10 -15.83 11.45
C GLU A 318 -1.27 -17.05 10.53
N GLN A 319 -2.10 -16.92 9.50
CA GLN A 319 -2.34 -17.96 8.52
C GLN A 319 -2.65 -17.32 7.17
N LEU A 320 -2.03 -17.79 6.09
CA LEU A 320 -2.35 -17.40 4.73
C LEU A 320 -2.98 -18.58 3.99
N ILE A 321 -4.15 -18.39 3.41
CA ILE A 321 -4.80 -19.35 2.53
C ILE A 321 -4.38 -19.05 1.09
N VAL A 322 -3.79 -20.03 0.44
CA VAL A 322 -3.27 -19.95 -0.93
C VAL A 322 -4.04 -20.86 -1.89
N THR A 323 -3.98 -20.57 -3.17
CA THR A 323 -4.79 -21.26 -4.20
C THR A 323 -4.24 -22.60 -4.62
N SER A 324 -2.94 -22.85 -4.47
CA SER A 324 -2.28 -24.07 -4.94
C SER A 324 -0.98 -24.35 -4.21
N LYS A 325 -0.49 -25.59 -4.31
CA LYS A 325 0.85 -25.98 -3.77
C LYS A 325 1.98 -25.17 -4.41
N GLY A 326 1.94 -24.93 -5.71
CA GLY A 326 2.96 -24.10 -6.38
C GLY A 326 2.99 -22.67 -5.86
N HIS A 327 1.83 -22.10 -5.52
CA HIS A 327 1.76 -20.80 -4.87
C HIS A 327 2.37 -20.85 -3.45
N GLU A 328 2.06 -21.90 -2.68
CA GLU A 328 2.65 -22.11 -1.35
C GLU A 328 4.18 -22.18 -1.41
N GLU A 329 4.74 -22.92 -2.37
CA GLU A 329 6.18 -23.04 -2.58
C GLU A 329 6.84 -21.70 -2.90
N ILE A 330 6.26 -20.91 -3.82
CA ILE A 330 6.76 -19.58 -4.18
C ILE A 330 6.73 -18.63 -2.97
N ILE A 331 5.65 -18.62 -2.20
CA ILE A 331 5.53 -17.79 -0.99
C ILE A 331 6.56 -18.22 0.05
N LYS A 332 6.72 -19.51 0.31
CA LYS A 332 7.70 -20.04 1.26
C LYS A 332 9.12 -19.68 0.86
N GLN A 333 9.48 -19.85 -0.42
CA GLN A 333 10.79 -19.50 -0.92
C GLN A 333 11.02 -17.99 -0.80
N SER A 334 10.07 -17.17 -1.23
CA SER A 334 10.17 -15.71 -1.10
C SER A 334 10.26 -15.26 0.36
N ALA A 335 9.50 -15.89 1.26
CA ALA A 335 9.58 -15.57 2.70
C ALA A 335 10.95 -15.92 3.29
N LYS A 336 11.51 -17.08 2.95
CA LYS A 336 12.83 -17.49 3.38
C LYS A 336 13.92 -16.50 2.98
N ASP A 337 13.83 -15.98 1.76
CA ASP A 337 14.87 -15.12 1.20
C ASP A 337 14.71 -13.65 1.62
N PHE A 338 13.47 -13.17 1.78
CA PHE A 338 13.18 -11.75 2.03
C PHE A 338 12.60 -11.45 3.42
N MET A 339 12.28 -12.47 4.21
CA MET A 339 11.79 -12.34 5.60
C MET A 339 12.36 -13.47 6.46
N PRO A 340 13.71 -13.58 6.60
CA PRO A 340 14.34 -14.72 7.25
C PRO A 340 13.90 -14.91 8.71
N ASP A 341 13.50 -13.85 9.40
CA ASP A 341 13.03 -13.89 10.79
C ASP A 341 11.54 -14.26 10.92
N TYR A 342 10.83 -14.43 9.79
CA TYR A 342 9.44 -14.81 9.80
C TYR A 342 9.28 -16.31 10.04
N LYS A 343 8.68 -16.67 11.17
CA LYS A 343 8.35 -18.07 11.47
C LYS A 343 7.08 -18.47 10.72
N MET A 344 7.23 -19.34 9.73
CA MET A 344 6.13 -19.96 8.98
C MET A 344 5.48 -21.09 9.75
#